data_96b3503507ca720aaab3dccd7642d31c
#
_entry.id   96b3503507ca720aaab3dccd7642d31c
#
_cell.length_a   1.000
_cell.length_b   1.000
_cell.length_c   1.000
_cell.angle_alpha   90.00
_cell.angle_beta   90.00
_cell.angle_gamma   90.00
#
_symmetry.space_group_name_H-M   'P 1'
#
loop_
_entity.id
_entity.type
_entity.pdbx_description
1 polymer ?
#
loop_
_entity_poly.entity_id
_entity_poly.type
_entity_poly.pdbx_seq_one_letter_code
_entity_poly.pdbx_strand_id
1 'polypeptide(L)'
;MCSIERLLFLLKYGIAYVKEEKEVDGVIESRDEKHIMRYQQMFAALTVREKIKNGVMSGVIWHTQGSGKTALSYYLNYVLTDFLATQNKVAKFYFIVDRLDLMEQAKQEFEARGLEVKTADTRAELMSQFRNNQSLEGKSGNHEITVVNIQRFAEDKEKVNLPAYATKLPRIFIVDEAHRGYNPKGSFLANLFEADKNSIKIALTGTPLLKEERASWKVFGDYYHTYYYDKSIQDGYTLKIIREDIETSYREKLTEIYQKLETLVEKKDIKKSQIIEHDTYVKELLRYIISDLKKFRQLHNDNTLGGMV
;
A
#
# COMPACT_ATOMS: atom_id res chain seq x y z
N MET A 1 -2.90 -19.22 -22.89
CA MET A 1 -2.98 -18.37 -21.71
C MET A 1 -2.88 -19.11 -20.39
N CYS A 2 -3.48 -20.25 -20.19
CA CYS A 2 -3.33 -21.05 -18.97
C CYS A 2 -2.39 -22.23 -19.23
N SER A 3 -1.10 -22.07 -18.89
CA SER A 3 -0.25 -23.25 -18.77
C SER A 3 -0.70 -24.09 -17.58
N ILE A 4 -0.50 -25.38 -17.62
CA ILE A 4 -0.81 -26.30 -16.51
C ILE A 4 -0.12 -25.82 -15.22
N GLU A 5 1.11 -25.36 -15.32
CA GLU A 5 1.89 -24.84 -14.19
C GLU A 5 1.22 -23.63 -13.52
N ARG A 6 0.68 -22.69 -14.31
CA ARG A 6 -0.03 -21.50 -13.77
C ARG A 6 -1.36 -21.89 -13.14
N LEU A 7 -2.07 -22.85 -13.74
CA LEU A 7 -3.30 -23.36 -13.18
C LEU A 7 -3.05 -24.05 -11.82
N LEU A 8 -2.04 -24.90 -11.75
CA LEU A 8 -1.65 -25.55 -10.51
C LEU A 8 -1.19 -24.54 -9.45
N PHE A 9 -0.46 -23.49 -9.86
CA PHE A 9 -0.09 -22.39 -8.96
C PHE A 9 -1.32 -21.68 -8.43
N LEU A 10 -2.29 -21.34 -9.27
CA LEU A 10 -3.52 -20.68 -8.88
C LEU A 10 -4.35 -21.55 -7.94
N LEU A 11 -4.49 -22.83 -8.24
CA LEU A 11 -5.21 -23.78 -7.37
C LEU A 11 -4.53 -23.95 -6.01
N LYS A 12 -3.21 -23.93 -5.96
CA LYS A 12 -2.46 -24.12 -4.72
C LYS A 12 -2.42 -22.86 -3.85
N TYR A 13 -2.23 -21.67 -4.44
CA TYR A 13 -1.97 -20.45 -3.71
C TYR A 13 -2.99 -19.34 -3.93
N GLY A 14 -3.74 -19.42 -5.03
CA GLY A 14 -4.56 -18.29 -5.49
C GLY A 14 -5.98 -18.27 -4.96
N ILE A 15 -6.37 -19.21 -4.12
CA ILE A 15 -7.72 -19.27 -3.53
C ILE A 15 -7.60 -19.01 -2.04
N ALA A 16 -8.30 -17.98 -1.56
CA ALA A 16 -8.45 -17.69 -0.15
C ALA A 16 -9.92 -17.72 0.25
N TYR A 17 -10.20 -18.30 1.40
CA TYR A 17 -11.51 -18.20 2.03
C TYR A 17 -11.44 -17.08 3.06
N VAL A 18 -12.32 -16.10 2.91
CA VAL A 18 -12.32 -14.87 3.71
C VAL A 18 -13.61 -14.84 4.51
N LYS A 19 -13.48 -14.69 5.82
CA LYS A 19 -14.63 -14.48 6.70
C LYS A 19 -15.03 -13.01 6.63
N GLU A 20 -16.21 -12.73 6.08
CA GLU A 20 -16.81 -11.40 6.06
C GLU A 20 -18.05 -11.37 6.94
N GLU A 21 -18.13 -10.35 7.78
CA GLU A 21 -19.35 -10.04 8.53
C GLU A 21 -20.14 -8.97 7.76
N LYS A 22 -21.36 -9.29 7.39
CA LYS A 22 -22.27 -8.34 6.73
C LYS A 22 -23.51 -8.16 7.58
N GLU A 23 -23.90 -6.91 7.79
CA GLU A 23 -25.18 -6.59 8.38
C GLU A 23 -26.27 -6.70 7.31
N VAL A 24 -27.18 -7.65 7.49
CA VAL A 24 -28.37 -7.83 6.64
C VAL A 24 -29.59 -7.72 7.53
N ASP A 25 -30.44 -6.73 7.27
CA ASP A 25 -31.66 -6.46 8.04
C ASP A 25 -31.47 -6.30 9.57
N GLY A 26 -30.31 -5.69 9.96
CA GLY A 26 -29.96 -5.47 11.37
C GLY A 26 -29.38 -6.71 12.08
N VAL A 27 -29.10 -7.79 11.34
CA VAL A 27 -28.46 -9.00 11.86
C VAL A 27 -27.07 -9.14 11.22
N ILE A 28 -26.05 -9.36 12.06
CA ILE A 28 -24.70 -9.62 11.57
C ILE A 28 -24.60 -11.09 11.13
N GLU A 29 -24.48 -11.30 9.83
CA GLU A 29 -24.23 -12.62 9.25
C GLU A 29 -22.76 -12.77 8.91
N SER A 30 -22.14 -13.83 9.42
CA SER A 30 -20.78 -14.23 8.99
C SER A 30 -20.87 -15.13 7.76
N ARG A 31 -20.19 -14.75 6.69
CA ARG A 31 -20.14 -15.54 5.44
C ARG A 31 -18.70 -15.81 5.05
N ASP A 32 -18.44 -17.05 4.60
CA ASP A 32 -17.17 -17.40 3.99
C ASP A 32 -17.22 -17.05 2.50
N GLU A 33 -16.48 -16.01 2.09
CA GLU A 33 -16.35 -15.63 0.70
C GLU A 33 -15.08 -16.25 0.08
N LYS A 34 -15.20 -16.70 -1.15
CA LYS A 34 -14.06 -17.23 -1.92
C LYS A 34 -13.42 -16.12 -2.72
N HIS A 35 -12.22 -15.71 -2.33
CA HIS A 35 -11.41 -14.75 -3.06
C HIS A 35 -10.40 -15.45 -3.94
N ILE A 36 -10.31 -15.02 -5.20
CA ILE A 36 -9.37 -15.57 -6.17
C ILE A 36 -8.31 -14.52 -6.49
N MET A 37 -7.06 -14.94 -6.46
CA MET A 37 -5.91 -14.12 -6.84
C MET A 37 -6.10 -13.53 -8.25
N ARG A 38 -5.97 -12.22 -8.37
CA ARG A 38 -5.99 -11.53 -9.66
C ARG A 38 -4.72 -11.85 -10.45
N TYR A 39 -4.78 -11.80 -11.77
CA TYR A 39 -3.64 -12.18 -12.61
C TYR A 39 -2.38 -11.36 -12.32
N GLN A 40 -2.50 -10.05 -12.05
CA GLN A 40 -1.36 -9.20 -11.70
C GLN A 40 -0.71 -9.59 -10.36
N GLN A 41 -1.50 -10.07 -9.41
CA GLN A 41 -1.01 -10.60 -8.14
C GLN A 41 -0.27 -11.93 -8.37
N MET A 42 -0.82 -12.80 -9.21
CA MET A 42 -0.19 -14.06 -9.57
C MET A 42 1.17 -13.85 -10.23
N PHE A 43 1.25 -12.96 -11.23
CA PHE A 43 2.51 -12.69 -11.91
C PHE A 43 3.52 -12.01 -10.99
N ALA A 44 3.08 -11.11 -10.11
CA ALA A 44 3.94 -10.52 -9.09
C ALA A 44 4.52 -11.61 -8.17
N ALA A 45 3.69 -12.51 -7.65
CA ALA A 45 4.14 -13.58 -6.75
C ALA A 45 5.12 -14.55 -7.44
N LEU A 46 4.84 -14.92 -8.69
CA LEU A 46 5.73 -15.75 -9.50
C LEU A 46 7.09 -15.09 -9.73
N THR A 47 7.07 -13.79 -10.09
CA THR A 47 8.30 -13.04 -10.35
C THR A 47 9.12 -12.84 -9.09
N VAL A 48 8.48 -12.51 -7.95
CA VAL A 48 9.16 -12.37 -6.66
C VAL A 48 9.85 -13.69 -6.30
N ARG A 49 9.13 -14.83 -6.38
CA ARG A 49 9.71 -16.13 -6.10
C ARG A 49 10.92 -16.44 -6.99
N GLU A 50 10.82 -16.18 -8.29
CA GLU A 50 11.90 -16.44 -9.23
C GLU A 50 13.11 -15.51 -9.00
N LYS A 51 12.88 -14.24 -8.71
CA LYS A 51 13.93 -13.27 -8.37
C LYS A 51 14.68 -13.67 -7.11
N ILE A 52 13.95 -14.08 -6.05
CA ILE A 52 14.56 -14.57 -4.80
C ILE A 52 15.35 -15.85 -5.05
N LYS A 53 14.84 -16.78 -5.85
CA LYS A 53 15.55 -18.00 -6.26
C LYS A 53 16.89 -17.68 -6.93
N ASN A 54 16.95 -16.59 -7.72
CA ASN A 54 18.13 -16.12 -8.39
C ASN A 54 19.02 -15.19 -7.53
N GLY A 55 18.77 -15.12 -6.22
CA GLY A 55 19.59 -14.36 -5.27
C GLY A 55 19.25 -12.86 -5.18
N VAL A 56 18.22 -12.38 -5.85
CA VAL A 56 17.77 -10.98 -5.72
C VAL A 56 16.86 -10.85 -4.50
N MET A 57 17.41 -10.34 -3.38
CA MET A 57 16.76 -10.32 -2.08
C MET A 57 15.97 -9.03 -1.80
N SER A 58 16.01 -8.05 -2.69
CA SER A 58 15.23 -6.82 -2.51
C SER A 58 14.67 -6.32 -3.84
N GLY A 59 13.45 -5.76 -3.79
CA GLY A 59 12.80 -5.23 -4.98
C GLY A 59 11.48 -4.51 -4.69
N VAL A 60 10.98 -3.82 -5.70
CA VAL A 60 9.77 -3.00 -5.63
C VAL A 60 8.65 -3.65 -6.46
N ILE A 61 7.48 -3.80 -5.88
CA ILE A 61 6.24 -4.09 -6.58
C ILE A 61 5.49 -2.77 -6.74
N TRP A 62 5.46 -2.27 -7.97
CA TRP A 62 4.72 -1.08 -8.29
C TRP A 62 3.37 -1.44 -8.91
N HIS A 63 2.35 -1.44 -8.08
CA HIS A 63 0.97 -1.70 -8.48
C HIS A 63 0.10 -0.50 -8.14
N THR A 64 -0.80 -0.13 -9.03
CA THR A 64 -1.74 0.99 -8.81
C THR A 64 -2.53 0.82 -7.52
N GLN A 65 -3.06 1.93 -7.03
CA GLN A 65 -3.99 1.92 -5.90
C GLN A 65 -5.24 1.08 -6.26
N GLY A 66 -5.79 0.33 -5.30
CA GLY A 66 -6.92 -0.57 -5.57
C GLY A 66 -6.56 -1.91 -6.25
N SER A 67 -5.29 -2.16 -6.58
CA SER A 67 -4.85 -3.42 -7.21
C SER A 67 -4.81 -4.63 -6.26
N GLY A 68 -5.06 -4.42 -4.95
CA GLY A 68 -5.06 -5.46 -3.93
C GLY A 68 -3.65 -5.80 -3.42
N LYS A 69 -2.83 -4.79 -3.10
CA LYS A 69 -1.47 -4.96 -2.56
C LYS A 69 -1.45 -5.72 -1.23
N THR A 70 -2.39 -5.44 -0.33
CA THR A 70 -2.51 -6.15 0.96
C THR A 70 -2.81 -7.63 0.75
N ALA A 71 -3.77 -7.95 -0.12
CA ALA A 71 -4.08 -9.33 -0.50
C ALA A 71 -2.87 -10.02 -1.18
N LEU A 72 -2.09 -9.29 -2.00
CA LEU A 72 -0.85 -9.82 -2.57
C LEU A 72 0.14 -10.22 -1.47
N SER A 73 0.23 -9.46 -0.38
CA SER A 73 1.12 -9.78 0.75
C SER A 73 0.71 -11.09 1.45
N TYR A 74 -0.58 -11.33 1.56
CA TYR A 74 -1.10 -12.62 2.01
C TYR A 74 -0.64 -13.77 1.10
N TYR A 75 -0.81 -13.64 -0.21
CA TYR A 75 -0.39 -14.67 -1.15
C TYR A 75 1.13 -14.88 -1.17
N LEU A 76 1.91 -13.80 -1.05
CA LEU A 76 3.36 -13.88 -0.92
C LEU A 76 3.80 -14.65 0.32
N ASN A 77 3.06 -14.51 1.43
CA ASN A 77 3.33 -15.28 2.64
C ASN A 77 3.28 -16.78 2.35
N TYR A 78 2.22 -17.28 1.73
CA TYR A 78 2.08 -18.69 1.37
C TYR A 78 3.13 -19.15 0.36
N VAL A 79 3.30 -18.40 -0.73
CA VAL A 79 4.23 -18.76 -1.81
C VAL A 79 5.67 -18.81 -1.34
N LEU A 80 6.09 -17.83 -0.53
CA LEU A 80 7.48 -17.75 -0.08
C LEU A 80 7.75 -18.69 1.10
N THR A 81 6.76 -18.96 1.97
CA THR A 81 6.89 -19.97 3.01
C THR A 81 7.16 -21.34 2.39
N ASP A 82 6.34 -21.77 1.43
CA ASP A 82 6.53 -23.03 0.73
C ASP A 82 7.86 -23.08 0.00
N PHE A 83 8.20 -22.01 -0.72
CA PHE A 83 9.46 -21.94 -1.45
C PHE A 83 10.68 -22.05 -0.53
N LEU A 84 10.68 -21.36 0.60
CA LEU A 84 11.80 -21.40 1.56
C LEU A 84 11.83 -22.73 2.34
N ALA A 85 10.67 -23.35 2.59
CA ALA A 85 10.58 -24.68 3.17
C ALA A 85 11.30 -25.75 2.31
N THR A 86 11.24 -25.63 0.97
CA THR A 86 12.03 -26.51 0.07
C THR A 86 13.54 -26.38 0.26
N GLN A 87 14.00 -25.30 0.89
CA GLN A 87 15.40 -25.03 1.22
C GLN A 87 15.71 -25.30 2.70
N ASN A 88 14.83 -25.97 3.44
CA ASN A 88 14.91 -26.19 4.88
C ASN A 88 15.02 -24.89 5.69
N LYS A 89 14.29 -23.83 5.26
CA LYS A 89 14.24 -22.52 5.90
C LYS A 89 12.81 -22.23 6.34
N VAL A 90 12.65 -21.59 7.50
CA VAL A 90 11.36 -21.12 8.01
C VAL A 90 11.31 -19.61 7.90
N ALA A 91 10.42 -19.09 7.07
CA ALA A 91 10.28 -17.66 6.86
C ALA A 91 9.57 -16.97 8.04
N LYS A 92 10.05 -15.77 8.40
CA LYS A 92 9.36 -14.84 9.30
C LYS A 92 8.96 -13.59 8.55
N PHE A 93 7.66 -13.31 8.54
CA PHE A 93 7.09 -12.19 7.79
C PHE A 93 6.79 -11.00 8.68
N TYR A 94 7.17 -9.80 8.20
CA TYR A 94 6.88 -8.51 8.81
C TYR A 94 6.23 -7.62 7.78
N PHE A 95 5.00 -7.19 8.05
CA PHE A 95 4.28 -6.23 7.23
C PHE A 95 4.36 -4.85 7.87
N ILE A 96 5.03 -3.92 7.20
CA ILE A 96 5.36 -2.61 7.74
C ILE A 96 4.47 -1.57 7.07
N VAL A 97 3.73 -0.81 7.88
CA VAL A 97 2.86 0.28 7.45
C VAL A 97 3.27 1.60 8.09
N ASP A 98 2.89 2.71 7.48
CA ASP A 98 3.21 4.06 7.96
C ASP A 98 2.13 4.69 8.86
N ARG A 99 0.91 4.12 8.91
CA ARG A 99 -0.25 4.68 9.63
C ARG A 99 -0.93 3.65 10.51
N LEU A 100 -1.49 4.12 11.64
CA LEU A 100 -2.16 3.23 12.61
C LEU A 100 -3.44 2.59 12.06
N ASP A 101 -4.23 3.36 11.32
CA ASP A 101 -5.45 2.88 10.68
C ASP A 101 -5.15 1.77 9.65
N LEU A 102 -4.04 1.90 8.90
CA LEU A 102 -3.59 0.87 7.98
C LEU A 102 -3.09 -0.40 8.69
N MET A 103 -2.52 -0.25 9.89
CA MET A 103 -2.10 -1.39 10.70
C MET A 103 -3.29 -2.25 11.12
N GLU A 104 -4.35 -1.61 11.64
CA GLU A 104 -5.56 -2.33 12.05
C GLU A 104 -6.27 -2.96 10.86
N GLN A 105 -6.39 -2.22 9.74
CA GLN A 105 -6.95 -2.75 8.51
C GLN A 105 -6.18 -3.95 7.98
N ALA A 106 -4.84 -3.88 7.95
CA ALA A 106 -4.00 -4.99 7.49
C ALA A 106 -4.14 -6.21 8.40
N LYS A 107 -4.20 -6.00 9.72
CA LYS A 107 -4.43 -7.07 10.69
C LYS A 107 -5.73 -7.80 10.41
N GLN A 108 -6.84 -7.06 10.32
CA GLN A 108 -8.17 -7.64 10.02
C GLN A 108 -8.18 -8.39 8.69
N GLU A 109 -7.57 -7.83 7.64
CA GLU A 109 -7.44 -8.45 6.33
C GLU A 109 -6.69 -9.79 6.37
N PHE A 110 -5.61 -9.88 7.14
CA PHE A 110 -4.83 -11.10 7.26
C PHE A 110 -5.52 -12.14 8.14
N GLU A 111 -6.11 -11.73 9.27
CA GLU A 111 -6.87 -12.61 10.17
C GLU A 111 -8.10 -13.20 9.46
N ALA A 112 -8.83 -12.37 8.70
CA ALA A 112 -9.99 -12.82 7.92
C ALA A 112 -9.63 -13.90 6.87
N ARG A 113 -8.36 -13.93 6.44
CA ARG A 113 -7.83 -14.96 5.52
C ARG A 113 -7.14 -16.12 6.23
N GLY A 114 -7.18 -16.17 7.55
CA GLY A 114 -6.67 -17.27 8.35
C GLY A 114 -5.16 -17.23 8.65
N LEU A 115 -4.49 -16.08 8.51
CA LEU A 115 -3.14 -15.91 9.03
C LEU A 115 -3.18 -15.68 10.54
N GLU A 116 -2.19 -16.21 11.25
CA GLU A 116 -1.90 -15.81 12.62
C GLU A 116 -1.18 -14.45 12.59
N VAL A 117 -1.83 -13.41 13.14
CA VAL A 117 -1.30 -12.04 13.10
C VAL A 117 -0.81 -11.62 14.48
N LYS A 118 0.43 -11.12 14.54
CA LYS A 118 0.95 -10.39 15.69
C LYS A 118 1.15 -8.93 15.34
N THR A 119 1.07 -8.09 16.38
CA THR A 119 1.47 -6.70 16.30
C THR A 119 2.68 -6.46 17.19
N ALA A 120 3.51 -5.50 16.82
CA ALA A 120 4.56 -5.00 17.68
C ALA A 120 4.34 -3.50 17.88
N ASP A 121 3.93 -3.16 19.10
CA ASP A 121 3.58 -1.79 19.48
C ASP A 121 4.76 -1.02 20.06
N THR A 122 5.75 -1.75 20.57
CA THR A 122 6.97 -1.18 21.13
C THR A 122 8.21 -1.75 20.46
N ARG A 123 9.31 -0.99 20.51
CA ARG A 123 10.62 -1.46 20.02
C ARG A 123 11.06 -2.73 20.74
N ALA A 124 10.83 -2.80 22.06
CA ALA A 124 11.21 -3.96 22.85
C ALA A 124 10.50 -5.23 22.39
N GLU A 125 9.21 -5.15 22.09
CA GLU A 125 8.42 -6.25 21.51
C GLU A 125 8.94 -6.66 20.14
N LEU A 126 9.19 -5.71 19.24
CA LEU A 126 9.72 -5.99 17.90
C LEU A 126 11.10 -6.65 18.00
N MET A 127 11.99 -6.13 18.85
CA MET A 127 13.30 -6.72 19.08
C MET A 127 13.22 -8.12 19.74
N SER A 128 12.25 -8.33 20.63
CA SER A 128 11.97 -9.64 21.19
C SER A 128 11.57 -10.65 20.11
N GLN A 129 10.69 -10.26 19.19
CA GLN A 129 10.28 -11.10 18.07
C GLN A 129 11.45 -11.44 17.12
N PHE A 130 12.38 -10.50 16.90
CA PHE A 130 13.59 -10.78 16.12
C PHE A 130 14.55 -11.75 16.81
N ARG A 131 14.58 -11.75 18.14
CA ARG A 131 15.40 -12.68 18.95
C ARG A 131 14.76 -14.05 19.09
N ASN A 132 13.44 -14.13 19.00
CA ASN A 132 12.73 -15.38 19.15
C ASN A 132 12.92 -16.24 17.89
N ASN A 133 13.66 -17.34 18.06
CA ASN A 133 13.94 -18.30 16.99
C ASN A 133 12.81 -19.33 16.78
N GLN A 134 11.72 -19.23 17.52
CA GLN A 134 10.56 -20.11 17.40
C GLN A 134 9.50 -19.44 16.53
N SER A 135 8.74 -20.26 15.80
CA SER A 135 7.46 -19.84 15.23
C SER A 135 6.52 -19.38 16.35
N LEU A 136 5.54 -18.55 16.03
CA LEU A 136 4.58 -18.04 16.98
C LEU A 136 4.00 -19.18 17.84
N GLU A 137 4.27 -19.12 19.18
CA GLU A 137 3.66 -19.98 20.21
C GLU A 137 3.72 -21.51 20.00
N GLY A 138 4.75 -22.00 19.30
CA GLY A 138 4.96 -23.44 19.18
C GLY A 138 4.02 -24.18 18.24
N LYS A 139 3.15 -23.49 17.53
CA LYS A 139 2.35 -24.07 16.46
C LYS A 139 3.19 -24.11 15.18
N SER A 140 4.09 -25.08 15.10
CA SER A 140 4.86 -25.33 13.89
C SER A 140 3.92 -25.66 12.73
N GLY A 141 3.96 -24.83 11.67
CA GLY A 141 3.22 -25.08 10.43
C GLY A 141 2.12 -24.08 10.09
N ASN A 142 1.74 -23.20 10.99
CA ASN A 142 0.78 -22.14 10.66
C ASN A 142 1.49 -20.97 9.96
N HIS A 143 0.81 -20.40 8.99
CA HIS A 143 1.25 -19.18 8.33
C HIS A 143 1.04 -17.98 9.25
N GLU A 144 2.12 -17.26 9.53
CA GLU A 144 2.14 -16.13 10.46
C GLU A 144 2.66 -14.85 9.81
N ILE A 145 2.23 -13.70 10.31
CA ILE A 145 2.72 -12.39 9.91
C ILE A 145 2.71 -11.43 11.10
N THR A 146 3.77 -10.64 11.24
CA THR A 146 3.81 -9.55 12.22
C THR A 146 3.52 -8.21 11.52
N VAL A 147 2.49 -7.51 11.96
CA VAL A 147 2.15 -6.16 11.44
C VAL A 147 2.77 -5.10 12.34
N VAL A 148 3.49 -4.15 11.73
CA VAL A 148 4.29 -3.15 12.45
C VAL A 148 3.98 -1.76 11.90
N ASN A 149 3.64 -0.82 12.79
CA ASN A 149 3.56 0.59 12.43
C ASN A 149 4.91 1.28 12.61
N ILE A 150 5.52 1.73 11.51
CA ILE A 150 6.85 2.34 11.54
C ILE A 150 6.89 3.72 12.22
N GLN A 151 5.79 4.46 12.24
CA GLN A 151 5.74 5.79 12.87
C GLN A 151 5.94 5.73 14.38
N ARG A 152 5.56 4.64 15.03
CA ARG A 152 5.82 4.44 16.46
C ARG A 152 7.31 4.40 16.82
N PHE A 153 8.15 4.20 15.83
CA PHE A 153 9.62 4.14 15.96
C PHE A 153 10.32 5.32 15.28
N ALA A 154 9.59 6.33 14.79
CA ALA A 154 10.12 7.43 13.98
C ALA A 154 11.18 8.28 14.74
N GLU A 155 11.02 8.43 16.05
CA GLU A 155 11.95 9.18 16.90
C GLU A 155 13.16 8.37 17.35
N ASP A 156 13.16 7.06 17.11
CA ASP A 156 14.20 6.15 17.55
C ASP A 156 15.39 6.15 16.59
N LYS A 157 16.43 6.90 16.97
CA LYS A 157 17.69 7.00 16.24
C LYS A 157 18.75 5.99 16.69
N GLU A 158 18.44 5.16 17.68
CA GLU A 158 19.43 4.20 18.16
C GLU A 158 19.70 3.10 17.11
N LYS A 159 20.96 2.66 17.09
CA LYS A 159 21.35 1.54 16.23
C LYS A 159 20.59 0.28 16.61
N VAL A 160 20.05 -0.40 15.62
CA VAL A 160 19.39 -1.68 15.81
C VAL A 160 20.47 -2.76 15.91
N ASN A 161 20.63 -3.33 17.11
CA ASN A 161 21.48 -4.50 17.31
C ASN A 161 20.63 -5.76 17.18
N LEU A 162 20.71 -6.40 16.02
CA LEU A 162 20.09 -7.71 15.82
C LEU A 162 21.01 -8.82 16.34
N PRO A 163 20.44 -9.90 16.90
CA PRO A 163 21.22 -11.10 17.22
C PRO A 163 21.83 -11.68 15.94
N ALA A 164 22.87 -12.51 16.11
CA ALA A 164 23.49 -13.21 14.99
C ALA A 164 22.43 -13.81 14.07
N TYR A 165 22.53 -13.54 12.78
CA TYR A 165 21.53 -13.92 11.79
C TYR A 165 21.39 -15.45 11.74
N ALA A 166 20.20 -15.93 12.06
CA ALA A 166 19.90 -17.35 11.91
C ALA A 166 19.62 -17.64 10.44
N THR A 167 20.57 -18.23 9.73
CA THR A 167 20.46 -18.56 8.31
C THR A 167 19.26 -19.45 7.94
N LYS A 168 18.73 -20.19 8.93
CA LYS A 168 17.54 -21.03 8.78
C LYS A 168 16.22 -20.29 8.98
N LEU A 169 16.25 -19.02 9.45
CA LEU A 169 15.08 -18.20 9.75
C LEU A 169 15.17 -16.86 8.98
N PRO A 170 15.07 -16.86 7.63
CA PRO A 170 15.09 -15.64 6.87
C PRO A 170 13.91 -14.73 7.24
N ARG A 171 14.20 -13.46 7.47
CA ARG A 171 13.18 -12.43 7.67
C ARG A 171 12.77 -11.83 6.33
N ILE A 172 11.47 -11.67 6.15
CA ILE A 172 10.88 -11.07 4.96
C ILE A 172 10.12 -9.82 5.41
N PHE A 173 10.61 -8.67 4.98
CA PHE A 173 9.97 -7.38 5.22
C PHE A 173 9.17 -6.98 3.99
N ILE A 174 7.86 -6.82 4.16
CA ILE A 174 6.96 -6.26 3.17
C ILE A 174 6.60 -4.85 3.66
N VAL A 175 7.02 -3.82 2.92
CA VAL A 175 6.81 -2.42 3.31
C VAL A 175 5.75 -1.81 2.42
N ASP A 176 4.60 -1.49 3.02
CA ASP A 176 3.52 -0.83 2.28
C ASP A 176 3.75 0.68 2.21
N GLU A 177 3.30 1.29 1.10
CA GLU A 177 3.49 2.70 0.76
C GLU A 177 4.95 3.17 0.99
N ALA A 178 5.90 2.35 0.53
CA ALA A 178 7.34 2.53 0.78
C ALA A 178 7.91 3.91 0.38
N HIS A 179 7.15 4.69 -0.41
CA HIS A 179 7.50 6.05 -0.79
C HIS A 179 7.30 7.09 0.33
N ARG A 180 6.42 6.83 1.33
CA ARG A 180 6.03 7.84 2.33
C ARG A 180 6.91 7.88 3.58
N GLY A 181 7.40 6.77 4.04
CA GLY A 181 8.02 6.66 5.38
C GLY A 181 9.53 6.48 5.38
N TYR A 182 10.17 6.50 4.20
CA TYR A 182 11.58 6.14 4.11
C TYR A 182 12.50 7.38 4.01
N ASN A 183 13.10 7.74 5.14
CA ASN A 183 14.30 8.61 5.12
C ASN A 183 15.54 7.72 5.12
N PRO A 184 16.38 7.73 4.06
CA PRO A 184 17.54 6.85 3.95
C PRO A 184 18.62 7.13 5.00
N LYS A 185 18.54 8.25 5.70
CA LYS A 185 19.50 8.63 6.74
C LYS A 185 18.82 8.73 8.10
N GLY A 186 19.04 7.73 8.96
CA GLY A 186 18.68 7.81 10.37
C GLY A 186 17.22 7.50 10.72
N SER A 187 16.43 6.89 9.82
CA SER A 187 15.14 6.31 10.19
C SER A 187 15.33 4.93 10.81
N PHE A 188 14.42 4.53 11.69
CA PHE A 188 14.42 3.19 12.28
C PHE A 188 14.46 2.10 11.20
N LEU A 189 13.68 2.25 10.13
CA LEU A 189 13.64 1.30 9.01
C LEU A 189 14.99 1.18 8.29
N ALA A 190 15.69 2.30 8.08
CA ALA A 190 17.03 2.29 7.49
C ALA A 190 18.02 1.56 8.38
N ASN A 191 17.99 1.83 9.69
CA ASN A 191 18.84 1.18 10.68
C ASN A 191 18.54 -0.33 10.77
N LEU A 192 17.27 -0.72 10.67
CA LEU A 192 16.84 -2.12 10.64
C LEU A 192 17.39 -2.84 9.40
N PHE A 193 17.28 -2.23 8.24
CA PHE A 193 17.75 -2.83 6.99
C PHE A 193 19.28 -2.87 6.88
N GLU A 194 19.96 -1.91 7.49
CA GLU A 194 21.43 -1.93 7.60
C GLU A 194 21.88 -3.05 8.54
N ALA A 195 21.17 -3.27 9.63
CA ALA A 195 21.46 -4.33 10.59
C ALA A 195 21.13 -5.73 10.04
N ASP A 196 20.15 -5.85 9.13
CA ASP A 196 19.71 -7.12 8.53
C ASP A 196 19.88 -7.11 7.00
N LYS A 197 21.12 -7.13 6.56
CA LYS A 197 21.47 -7.11 5.11
C LYS A 197 20.99 -8.35 4.37
N ASN A 198 20.84 -9.47 5.04
CA ASN A 198 20.47 -10.76 4.46
C ASN A 198 18.95 -10.99 4.42
N SER A 199 18.15 -10.08 4.95
CA SER A 199 16.69 -10.16 4.87
C SER A 199 16.18 -9.94 3.45
N ILE A 200 15.01 -10.52 3.17
CA ILE A 200 14.27 -10.25 1.94
C ILE A 200 13.44 -8.98 2.16
N LYS A 201 13.51 -8.03 1.22
CA LYS A 201 12.86 -6.73 1.32
C LYS A 201 11.99 -6.51 0.10
N ILE A 202 10.68 -6.39 0.32
CA ILE A 202 9.68 -6.21 -0.73
C ILE A 202 8.96 -4.88 -0.45
N ALA A 203 9.19 -3.88 -1.29
CA ALA A 203 8.48 -2.62 -1.22
C ALA A 203 7.19 -2.70 -2.06
N LEU A 204 6.07 -2.27 -1.49
CA LEU A 204 4.82 -2.07 -2.20
C LEU A 204 4.57 -0.58 -2.38
N THR A 205 4.17 -0.16 -3.56
CA THR A 205 3.81 1.24 -3.81
C THR A 205 2.77 1.36 -4.91
N GLY A 206 1.87 2.35 -4.77
CA GLY A 206 0.90 2.74 -5.80
C GLY A 206 1.35 3.92 -6.63
N THR A 207 2.38 4.64 -6.21
CA THR A 207 2.88 5.86 -6.86
C THR A 207 4.25 5.62 -7.49
N PRO A 208 4.52 6.22 -8.66
CA PRO A 208 5.84 6.13 -9.27
C PRO A 208 6.88 6.79 -8.37
N LEU A 209 8.03 6.15 -8.27
CA LEU A 209 9.20 6.70 -7.58
C LEU A 209 9.82 7.81 -8.47
N LEU A 210 9.33 9.04 -8.34
CA LEU A 210 9.87 10.21 -9.04
C LEU A 210 11.16 10.73 -8.35
N LYS A 211 11.81 11.73 -8.94
CA LYS A 211 13.20 12.15 -8.65
C LYS A 211 13.62 12.29 -7.18
N GLU A 212 12.71 12.69 -6.29
CA GLU A 212 13.01 12.86 -4.85
C GLU A 212 12.94 11.53 -4.08
N GLU A 213 12.21 10.55 -4.60
CA GLU A 213 12.00 9.22 -4.01
C GLU A 213 13.05 8.19 -4.47
N ARG A 214 14.05 8.59 -5.25
CA ARG A 214 15.18 7.74 -5.62
C ARG A 214 15.96 7.18 -4.44
N ALA A 215 15.73 7.72 -3.25
CA ALA A 215 16.29 7.20 -2.03
C ALA A 215 15.71 5.80 -1.67
N SER A 216 14.42 5.59 -1.88
CA SER A 216 13.77 4.29 -1.69
C SER A 216 14.28 3.23 -2.68
N TRP A 217 14.55 3.64 -3.93
CA TRP A 217 15.16 2.77 -4.94
C TRP A 217 16.55 2.25 -4.53
N LYS A 218 17.36 3.10 -3.90
CA LYS A 218 18.70 2.69 -3.44
C LYS A 218 18.65 1.59 -2.37
N VAL A 219 17.52 1.46 -1.67
CA VAL A 219 17.34 0.49 -0.59
C VAL A 219 16.68 -0.79 -1.08
N PHE A 220 15.65 -0.66 -1.91
CA PHE A 220 14.87 -1.80 -2.37
C PHE A 220 15.32 -2.34 -3.73
N GLY A 221 16.17 -1.60 -4.46
CA GLY A 221 16.65 -2.04 -5.77
C GLY A 221 15.62 -1.91 -6.89
N ASP A 222 15.72 -2.79 -7.88
CA ASP A 222 14.90 -2.79 -9.08
C ASP A 222 13.47 -3.29 -8.85
N TYR A 223 12.61 -3.09 -9.85
CA TYR A 223 11.25 -3.63 -9.81
C TYR A 223 11.26 -5.17 -9.86
N TYR A 224 10.51 -5.73 -8.93
CA TYR A 224 10.08 -7.13 -9.04
C TYR A 224 8.95 -7.27 -10.05
N HIS A 225 7.94 -6.39 -9.96
CA HIS A 225 6.79 -6.41 -10.87
C HIS A 225 6.14 -5.03 -10.96
N THR A 226 5.53 -4.75 -12.12
CA THR A 226 4.86 -3.49 -12.39
C THR A 226 3.46 -3.73 -12.95
N TYR A 227 2.50 -2.95 -12.44
CA TYR A 227 1.13 -2.92 -12.93
C TYR A 227 0.65 -1.46 -12.91
N TYR A 228 0.83 -0.77 -14.04
CA TYR A 228 0.62 0.67 -14.16
C TYR A 228 -0.84 1.05 -14.39
N TYR A 229 -1.12 2.34 -14.30
CA TYR A 229 -2.47 2.90 -14.48
C TYR A 229 -3.08 2.58 -15.84
N ASP A 230 -2.30 2.63 -16.92
CA ASP A 230 -2.74 2.29 -18.26
C ASP A 230 -3.34 0.87 -18.30
N LYS A 231 -2.62 -0.08 -17.73
CA LYS A 231 -3.06 -1.47 -17.63
C LYS A 231 -4.26 -1.64 -16.73
N SER A 232 -4.26 -0.97 -15.58
CA SER A 232 -5.37 -1.02 -14.62
C SER A 232 -6.65 -0.38 -15.16
N ILE A 233 -6.53 0.69 -15.96
CA ILE A 233 -7.66 1.32 -16.65
C ILE A 233 -8.19 0.38 -17.74
N GLN A 234 -7.30 -0.22 -18.52
CA GLN A 234 -7.66 -1.18 -19.57
C GLN A 234 -8.41 -2.39 -19.00
N ASP A 235 -8.01 -2.86 -17.82
CA ASP A 235 -8.62 -3.99 -17.12
C ASP A 235 -9.91 -3.57 -16.35
N GLY A 236 -10.26 -2.31 -16.32
CA GLY A 236 -11.47 -1.80 -15.63
C GLY A 236 -11.35 -1.69 -14.10
N TYR A 237 -10.15 -1.82 -13.53
CA TYR A 237 -9.94 -1.69 -12.08
C TYR A 237 -9.70 -0.25 -11.62
N THR A 238 -9.28 0.62 -12.52
CA THR A 238 -9.07 2.04 -12.24
C THR A 238 -9.83 2.88 -13.25
N LEU A 239 -10.57 3.85 -12.77
CA LEU A 239 -11.27 4.79 -13.65
C LEU A 239 -10.28 5.75 -14.30
N LYS A 240 -10.50 6.03 -15.58
CA LYS A 240 -9.73 7.06 -16.28
C LYS A 240 -10.10 8.43 -15.71
N ILE A 241 -9.10 9.16 -15.24
CA ILE A 241 -9.29 10.56 -14.85
C ILE A 241 -9.42 11.37 -16.13
N ILE A 242 -10.56 12.03 -16.30
CA ILE A 242 -10.80 13.00 -17.38
C ILE A 242 -10.60 14.38 -16.76
N ARG A 243 -9.63 15.11 -17.31
CA ARG A 243 -9.42 16.52 -16.94
C ARG A 243 -10.25 17.38 -17.87
N GLU A 244 -11.17 18.13 -17.29
CA GLU A 244 -11.92 19.16 -17.99
C GLU A 244 -11.42 20.54 -17.58
N ASP A 245 -11.37 21.46 -18.53
CA ASP A 245 -11.08 22.87 -18.24
C ASP A 245 -12.35 23.58 -17.78
N ILE A 246 -12.21 24.53 -16.87
CA ILE A 246 -13.31 25.40 -16.43
C ILE A 246 -13.84 26.18 -17.65
N GLU A 247 -15.16 26.20 -17.81
CA GLU A 247 -15.81 26.99 -18.90
C GLU A 247 -15.29 28.42 -18.92
N THR A 248 -15.07 28.96 -20.12
CA THR A 248 -14.42 30.26 -20.32
C THR A 248 -15.14 31.39 -19.57
N SER A 249 -16.47 31.37 -19.53
CA SER A 249 -17.29 32.37 -18.82
C SER A 249 -17.04 32.36 -17.30
N TYR A 250 -16.80 31.19 -16.72
CA TYR A 250 -16.45 31.07 -15.29
C TYR A 250 -15.00 31.40 -15.02
N ARG A 251 -14.11 31.05 -15.93
CA ARG A 251 -12.69 31.44 -15.86
C ARG A 251 -12.54 32.94 -15.81
N GLU A 252 -13.29 33.67 -16.66
CA GLU A 252 -13.32 35.12 -16.67
C GLU A 252 -13.81 35.70 -15.35
N LYS A 253 -14.93 35.21 -14.82
CA LYS A 253 -15.44 35.62 -13.50
C LYS A 253 -14.44 35.38 -12.37
N LEU A 254 -13.82 34.19 -12.32
CA LEU A 254 -12.81 33.90 -11.29
C LEU A 254 -11.59 34.81 -11.46
N THR A 255 -11.21 35.14 -12.69
CA THR A 255 -10.11 36.07 -12.97
C THR A 255 -10.46 37.50 -12.51
N GLU A 256 -11.68 37.97 -12.76
CA GLU A 256 -12.15 39.27 -12.26
C GLU A 256 -12.17 39.34 -10.73
N ILE A 257 -12.66 38.27 -10.06
CA ILE A 257 -12.65 38.22 -8.61
C ILE A 257 -11.21 38.22 -8.07
N TYR A 258 -10.33 37.42 -8.69
CA TYR A 258 -8.91 37.39 -8.33
C TYR A 258 -8.27 38.80 -8.46
N GLN A 259 -8.51 39.49 -9.57
CA GLN A 259 -7.98 40.85 -9.81
C GLN A 259 -8.54 41.86 -8.80
N LYS A 260 -9.86 41.79 -8.51
CA LYS A 260 -10.49 42.67 -7.49
C LYS A 260 -9.88 42.44 -6.11
N LEU A 261 -9.67 41.19 -5.70
CA LEU A 261 -9.03 40.90 -4.45
C LEU A 261 -7.57 41.32 -4.39
N GLU A 262 -6.85 41.16 -5.49
CA GLU A 262 -5.46 41.61 -5.64
C GLU A 262 -5.33 43.14 -5.55
N THR A 263 -6.33 43.90 -6.02
CA THR A 263 -6.35 45.37 -5.96
C THR A 263 -6.78 45.95 -4.61
N LEU A 264 -7.57 45.18 -3.81
CA LEU A 264 -8.06 45.59 -2.49
C LEU A 264 -7.00 45.49 -1.41
N VAL A 265 -5.91 44.82 -1.67
CA VAL A 265 -4.84 44.62 -0.70
C VAL A 265 -3.53 45.14 -1.25
N GLU A 266 -2.84 45.97 -0.47
CA GLU A 266 -1.56 46.53 -0.88
C GLU A 266 -0.58 45.45 -1.32
N LYS A 267 -0.07 45.57 -2.53
CA LYS A 267 0.67 44.57 -3.33
C LYS A 267 1.90 43.93 -2.69
N LYS A 268 2.28 44.31 -1.47
CA LYS A 268 3.58 43.89 -0.91
C LYS A 268 3.59 42.62 -0.07
N ASP A 269 2.43 42.12 0.43
CA ASP A 269 2.42 41.10 1.44
C ASP A 269 1.52 39.87 1.17
N ILE A 270 0.83 39.77 0.04
CA ILE A 270 -0.10 38.66 -0.19
C ILE A 270 0.55 37.54 -0.98
N LYS A 271 0.54 36.34 -0.38
CA LYS A 271 0.81 35.10 -1.09
C LYS A 271 -0.41 34.74 -1.95
N LYS A 272 -0.19 34.27 -3.17
CA LYS A 272 -1.21 33.81 -4.12
C LYS A 272 -2.22 32.83 -3.50
N SER A 273 -1.78 32.03 -2.52
CA SER A 273 -2.63 31.12 -1.73
C SER A 273 -3.73 31.85 -0.96
N GLN A 274 -3.47 33.02 -0.40
CA GLN A 274 -4.44 33.76 0.42
C GLN A 274 -5.61 34.33 -0.41
N ILE A 275 -5.36 34.65 -1.68
CA ILE A 275 -6.43 35.09 -2.60
C ILE A 275 -7.33 33.91 -2.97
N ILE A 276 -6.73 32.75 -3.22
CA ILE A 276 -7.46 31.52 -3.58
C ILE A 276 -8.27 30.98 -2.39
N GLU A 277 -7.77 31.17 -1.18
CA GLU A 277 -8.45 30.78 0.07
C GLU A 277 -9.52 31.79 0.52
N HIS A 278 -9.62 32.95 -0.16
CA HIS A 278 -10.59 33.98 0.22
C HIS A 278 -12.03 33.52 -0.04
N ASP A 279 -12.91 33.75 0.93
CA ASP A 279 -14.32 33.34 0.92
C ASP A 279 -15.07 33.62 -0.37
N THR A 280 -14.85 34.80 -0.98
CA THR A 280 -15.53 35.19 -2.22
C THR A 280 -15.08 34.33 -3.41
N TYR A 281 -13.77 34.04 -3.49
CA TYR A 281 -13.22 33.18 -4.54
C TYR A 281 -13.71 31.72 -4.36
N VAL A 282 -13.61 31.20 -3.15
CA VAL A 282 -14.05 29.85 -2.80
C VAL A 282 -15.55 29.66 -3.05
N LYS A 283 -16.39 30.62 -2.65
CA LYS A 283 -17.84 30.54 -2.87
C LYS A 283 -18.21 30.51 -4.35
N GLU A 284 -17.56 31.30 -5.19
CA GLU A 284 -17.84 31.28 -6.63
C GLU A 284 -17.35 29.99 -7.28
N LEU A 285 -16.17 29.50 -6.91
CA LEU A 285 -15.66 28.22 -7.38
C LEU A 285 -16.59 27.05 -6.98
N LEU A 286 -17.08 27.03 -5.74
CA LEU A 286 -18.02 26.01 -5.25
C LEU A 286 -19.36 26.08 -6.01
N ARG A 287 -19.87 27.29 -6.31
CA ARG A 287 -21.09 27.45 -7.12
C ARG A 287 -20.92 26.83 -8.51
N TYR A 288 -19.76 27.07 -9.15
CA TYR A 288 -19.44 26.43 -10.43
C TYR A 288 -19.46 24.92 -10.32
N ILE A 289 -18.70 24.34 -9.38
CA ILE A 289 -18.59 22.91 -9.17
C ILE A 289 -19.96 22.26 -8.92
N ILE A 290 -20.79 22.89 -8.08
CA ILE A 290 -22.15 22.37 -7.79
C ILE A 290 -23.03 22.45 -9.04
N SER A 291 -22.95 23.52 -9.81
CA SER A 291 -23.71 23.66 -11.05
C SER A 291 -23.31 22.62 -12.09
N ASP A 292 -22.01 22.40 -12.24
CA ASP A 292 -21.44 21.43 -13.15
C ASP A 292 -21.81 19.99 -12.77
N LEU A 293 -21.69 19.64 -11.47
CA LEU A 293 -22.15 18.35 -10.96
C LEU A 293 -23.65 18.10 -11.21
N LYS A 294 -24.47 19.13 -11.08
CA LYS A 294 -25.91 19.01 -11.39
C LYS A 294 -26.15 18.73 -12.87
N LYS A 295 -25.45 19.44 -13.78
CA LYS A 295 -25.51 19.16 -15.21
C LYS A 295 -25.08 17.73 -15.52
N PHE A 296 -23.98 17.27 -14.88
CA PHE A 296 -23.44 15.93 -15.07
C PHE A 296 -24.43 14.86 -14.64
N ARG A 297 -25.09 15.04 -13.48
CA ARG A 297 -26.15 14.15 -12.99
C ARG A 297 -27.33 14.08 -13.96
N GLN A 298 -27.76 15.22 -14.51
CA GLN A 298 -28.83 15.27 -15.51
C GLN A 298 -28.46 14.53 -16.79
N LEU A 299 -27.25 14.74 -17.31
CA LEU A 299 -26.77 14.09 -18.52
C LEU A 299 -26.72 12.58 -18.42
N HIS A 300 -26.33 12.06 -17.25
CA HIS A 300 -26.23 10.64 -16.99
C HIS A 300 -27.49 10.01 -16.37
N ASN A 301 -28.53 10.82 -16.10
CA ASN A 301 -29.74 10.41 -15.40
C ASN A 301 -29.45 9.65 -14.09
N ASP A 302 -28.42 10.06 -13.37
CA ASP A 302 -27.94 9.43 -12.15
C ASP A 302 -27.73 10.46 -11.03
N ASN A 303 -28.66 10.48 -10.08
CA ASN A 303 -28.63 11.39 -8.93
C ASN A 303 -27.68 10.91 -7.80
N THR A 304 -27.12 9.70 -7.92
CA THR A 304 -26.20 9.13 -6.92
C THR A 304 -24.75 9.54 -7.14
N LEU A 305 -24.42 10.12 -8.32
CA LEU A 305 -23.09 10.61 -8.61
C LEU A 305 -22.63 11.63 -7.58
N GLY A 306 -21.54 11.37 -6.91
CA GLY A 306 -20.92 12.23 -5.90
C GLY A 306 -19.89 13.16 -6.49
N GLY A 307 -19.56 14.22 -5.74
CA GLY A 307 -18.43 15.11 -6.02
C GLY A 307 -17.58 15.26 -4.76
N MET A 308 -16.27 15.37 -4.94
CA MET A 308 -15.32 15.67 -3.88
C MET A 308 -14.53 16.92 -4.27
N VAL A 309 -14.43 17.88 -3.33
CA VAL A 309 -13.72 19.15 -3.50
C VAL A 309 -12.55 19.25 -2.55
#